data_621f260429dc2436a1d8fe9a9a4ec87d
#
_entry.id   621f260429dc2436a1d8fe9a9a4ec87d
#
_cell.length_a   1.000
_cell.length_b   1.000
_cell.length_c   1.000
_cell.angle_alpha   90.00
_cell.angle_beta   90.00
_cell.angle_gamma   90.00
#
_symmetry.space_group_name_H-M   'P 1'
#
loop_
_entity.id
_entity.type
_entity.pdbx_description
1 polymer ?
#
loop_
_entity_poly.entity_id
_entity_poly.type
_entity_poly.pdbx_seq_one_letter_code
_entity_poly.pdbx_strand_id
1 'polypeptide(L)'
;MKENKIKSSNGGRRMLIVLGTVLCIAAIIGLAVAYNRLRDIWLEQCVITDAAAQVSITDGKMVRADVIAYMFGLKNGANLALIDFDEKRKETMKKIPNIRDISIARQLPDKVSITVEERVPVVRLGIKGEKKDSGRVADTEGVVFISSNGTQMLPIIREAAAPGTDKGHTLSGRALAALRLLETCRDNFRALAAIEADISKPDYITVVLGNDYSIAKIAWDGMDDPSDATQKNLEKQLDHLTKAYTSRIDDSIRVWNATLPPSETRSRKSEVYGGTQKGFL
;
A
#
# COMPACT_ATOMS: atom_id res chain seq x y z
N MET A 1 31.87 -95.21 -1.45
CA MET A 1 30.72 -94.24 -1.57
C MET A 1 31.36 -92.88 -1.82
N LYS A 2 31.23 -92.35 -3.05
CA LYS A 2 31.64 -90.98 -3.41
C LYS A 2 30.45 -90.10 -3.37
N GLU A 3 30.36 -89.14 -2.41
CA GLU A 3 29.37 -88.09 -2.38
C GLU A 3 29.63 -87.07 -3.49
N ASN A 4 28.71 -86.97 -4.43
CA ASN A 4 28.69 -85.94 -5.44
C ASN A 4 28.08 -84.66 -4.80
N LYS A 5 28.94 -83.70 -4.43
CA LYS A 5 28.56 -82.34 -4.06
C LYS A 5 28.04 -81.65 -5.30
N ILE A 6 26.73 -81.44 -5.39
CA ILE A 6 26.09 -80.56 -6.38
C ILE A 6 26.54 -79.13 -6.11
N LYS A 7 27.43 -78.59 -6.94
CA LYS A 7 27.77 -77.13 -6.93
C LYS A 7 26.55 -76.36 -7.37
N SER A 8 25.84 -75.83 -6.41
CA SER A 8 24.73 -74.85 -6.65
C SER A 8 25.26 -73.70 -7.50
N SER A 9 24.67 -73.51 -8.71
CA SER A 9 25.05 -72.52 -9.69
C SER A 9 24.56 -71.09 -9.22
N ASN A 10 25.39 -70.41 -8.45
CA ASN A 10 25.17 -69.00 -8.08
C ASN A 10 25.30 -68.03 -9.26
N GLY A 11 25.73 -68.51 -10.43
CA GLY A 11 25.85 -67.64 -11.65
C GLY A 11 24.55 -67.15 -12.22
N GLY A 12 23.51 -68.01 -12.28
CA GLY A 12 22.20 -67.62 -12.84
C GLY A 12 21.49 -66.56 -12.02
N ARG A 13 21.63 -66.64 -10.70
CA ARG A 13 20.99 -65.66 -9.79
C ARG A 13 21.67 -64.29 -9.89
N ARG A 14 23.01 -64.24 -10.05
CA ARG A 14 23.77 -63.00 -10.28
C ARG A 14 23.44 -62.39 -11.65
N MET A 15 23.28 -63.17 -12.70
CA MET A 15 22.91 -62.75 -14.02
C MET A 15 21.49 -62.15 -14.06
N LEU A 16 20.52 -62.73 -13.35
CA LEU A 16 19.16 -62.19 -13.22
C LEU A 16 19.13 -60.83 -12.48
N ILE A 17 19.96 -60.69 -11.43
CA ILE A 17 20.09 -59.43 -10.70
C ILE A 17 20.67 -58.33 -11.60
N VAL A 18 21.76 -58.64 -12.34
CA VAL A 18 22.37 -57.68 -13.26
C VAL A 18 21.39 -57.28 -14.38
N LEU A 19 20.66 -58.25 -14.96
CA LEU A 19 19.68 -57.97 -15.99
C LEU A 19 18.54 -57.09 -15.43
N GLY A 20 18.05 -57.36 -14.22
CA GLY A 20 17.05 -56.59 -13.54
C GLY A 20 17.49 -55.12 -13.28
N THR A 21 18.75 -54.94 -12.82
CA THR A 21 19.29 -53.58 -12.60
C THR A 21 19.43 -52.80 -13.90
N VAL A 22 19.90 -53.44 -14.99
CA VAL A 22 19.99 -52.79 -16.31
C VAL A 22 18.62 -52.36 -16.84
N LEU A 23 17.62 -53.26 -16.70
CA LEU A 23 16.23 -52.92 -17.08
C LEU A 23 15.65 -51.75 -16.26
N CYS A 24 15.88 -51.71 -14.96
CA CYS A 24 15.48 -50.61 -14.09
C CYS A 24 16.14 -49.29 -14.50
N ILE A 25 17.45 -49.30 -14.78
CA ILE A 25 18.18 -48.11 -15.24
C ILE A 25 17.63 -47.66 -16.61
N ALA A 26 17.39 -48.56 -17.55
CA ALA A 26 16.82 -48.23 -18.85
C ALA A 26 15.39 -47.61 -18.71
N ALA A 27 14.60 -48.18 -17.80
CA ALA A 27 13.24 -47.65 -17.53
C ALA A 27 13.31 -46.22 -16.93
N ILE A 28 14.21 -45.94 -15.99
CA ILE A 28 14.43 -44.63 -15.40
C ILE A 28 14.85 -43.63 -16.47
N ILE A 29 15.79 -44.00 -17.34
CA ILE A 29 16.24 -43.14 -18.44
C ILE A 29 15.09 -42.88 -19.41
N GLY A 30 14.31 -43.90 -19.77
CA GLY A 30 13.14 -43.77 -20.65
C GLY A 30 12.07 -42.83 -20.07
N LEU A 31 11.78 -42.98 -18.79
CA LEU A 31 10.85 -42.05 -18.08
C LEU A 31 11.38 -40.63 -18.04
N ALA A 32 12.68 -40.43 -17.78
CA ALA A 32 13.28 -39.11 -17.77
C ALA A 32 13.22 -38.43 -19.16
N VAL A 33 13.48 -39.19 -20.24
CA VAL A 33 13.36 -38.67 -21.62
C VAL A 33 11.90 -38.34 -21.95
N ALA A 34 10.97 -39.22 -21.60
CA ALA A 34 9.53 -38.97 -21.83
C ALA A 34 9.06 -37.74 -21.05
N TYR A 35 9.44 -37.60 -19.80
CA TYR A 35 9.13 -36.44 -18.98
C TYR A 35 9.67 -35.13 -19.60
N ASN A 36 10.94 -35.10 -20.03
CA ASN A 36 11.51 -33.93 -20.67
C ASN A 36 10.76 -33.55 -21.96
N ARG A 37 10.41 -34.54 -22.78
CA ARG A 37 9.64 -34.31 -24.02
C ARG A 37 8.25 -33.74 -23.74
N LEU A 38 7.53 -34.30 -22.77
CA LEU A 38 6.21 -33.80 -22.38
C LEU A 38 6.30 -32.39 -21.82
N ARG A 39 7.33 -32.11 -20.99
CA ARG A 39 7.59 -30.77 -20.45
C ARG A 39 7.86 -29.76 -21.57
N ASP A 40 8.68 -30.10 -22.54
CA ASP A 40 9.04 -29.20 -23.64
C ASP A 40 7.80 -28.87 -24.49
N ILE A 41 6.97 -29.87 -24.84
CA ILE A 41 5.70 -29.66 -25.55
C ILE A 41 4.76 -28.76 -24.75
N TRP A 42 4.65 -28.97 -23.43
CA TRP A 42 3.82 -28.13 -22.56
C TRP A 42 4.35 -26.69 -22.48
N LEU A 43 5.67 -26.51 -22.37
CA LEU A 43 6.28 -25.17 -22.36
C LEU A 43 6.06 -24.43 -23.69
N GLU A 44 6.10 -25.11 -24.83
CA GLU A 44 5.78 -24.49 -26.13
C GLU A 44 4.35 -23.96 -26.19
N GLN A 45 3.39 -24.63 -25.54
CA GLN A 45 2.00 -24.17 -25.45
C GLN A 45 1.82 -22.95 -24.54
N CYS A 46 2.75 -22.69 -23.62
CA CYS A 46 2.69 -21.56 -22.69
C CYS A 46 3.28 -20.26 -23.27
N VAL A 47 3.65 -20.23 -24.55
CA VAL A 47 4.23 -19.05 -25.20
C VAL A 47 3.11 -18.11 -25.66
N ILE A 48 3.23 -16.82 -25.29
CA ILE A 48 2.34 -15.76 -25.76
C ILE A 48 2.58 -15.55 -27.26
N THR A 49 1.62 -15.89 -28.09
CA THR A 49 1.66 -15.66 -29.55
C THR A 49 0.96 -14.37 -29.95
N ASP A 50 -0.14 -14.04 -29.26
CA ASP A 50 -0.89 -12.79 -29.42
C ASP A 50 -1.20 -12.19 -28.04
N ALA A 51 -0.37 -11.23 -27.63
CA ALA A 51 -0.51 -10.59 -26.33
C ALA A 51 -1.86 -9.86 -26.17
N ALA A 52 -2.44 -9.34 -27.26
CA ALA A 52 -3.72 -8.64 -27.18
C ALA A 52 -4.90 -9.57 -26.87
N ALA A 53 -4.83 -10.83 -27.31
CA ALA A 53 -5.87 -11.83 -27.07
C ALA A 53 -5.64 -12.67 -25.80
N GLN A 54 -4.37 -12.86 -25.42
CA GLN A 54 -3.97 -13.78 -24.34
C GLN A 54 -3.70 -13.07 -23.00
N VAL A 55 -3.44 -11.75 -23.01
CA VAL A 55 -3.13 -10.96 -21.82
C VAL A 55 -4.23 -9.95 -21.58
N SER A 56 -4.94 -10.07 -20.47
CA SER A 56 -5.93 -9.10 -20.02
C SER A 56 -5.38 -8.34 -18.80
N ILE A 57 -5.26 -7.02 -18.91
CA ILE A 57 -4.84 -6.16 -17.79
C ILE A 57 -5.89 -5.08 -17.61
N THR A 58 -6.37 -4.93 -16.37
CA THR A 58 -7.31 -3.86 -16.02
C THR A 58 -6.59 -2.52 -16.06
N ASP A 59 -7.09 -1.58 -16.86
CA ASP A 59 -6.58 -0.21 -16.92
C ASP A 59 -6.95 0.54 -15.64
N GLY A 60 -5.98 1.21 -15.05
CA GLY A 60 -6.15 2.07 -13.90
C GLY A 60 -6.30 3.54 -14.30
N LYS A 61 -6.63 4.37 -13.33
CA LYS A 61 -6.68 5.84 -13.50
C LYS A 61 -5.29 6.49 -13.53
N MET A 62 -4.35 5.91 -12.80
CA MET A 62 -2.98 6.40 -12.62
C MET A 62 -1.94 5.46 -13.22
N VAL A 63 -2.23 4.18 -13.27
CA VAL A 63 -1.31 3.14 -13.75
C VAL A 63 -1.89 2.51 -15.01
N ARG A 64 -1.19 2.64 -16.13
CA ARG A 64 -1.61 2.14 -17.43
C ARG A 64 -1.29 0.66 -17.60
N ALA A 65 -2.14 -0.07 -18.33
CA ALA A 65 -1.96 -1.49 -18.59
C ALA A 65 -0.64 -1.81 -19.31
N ASP A 66 -0.18 -0.95 -20.22
CA ASP A 66 1.08 -1.14 -20.94
C ASP A 66 2.31 -1.12 -20.01
N VAL A 67 2.28 -0.29 -18.95
CA VAL A 67 3.33 -0.26 -17.93
C VAL A 67 3.36 -1.57 -17.15
N ILE A 68 2.20 -2.11 -16.77
CA ILE A 68 2.10 -3.39 -16.07
C ILE A 68 2.57 -4.54 -16.99
N ALA A 69 2.13 -4.57 -18.24
CA ALA A 69 2.60 -5.57 -19.21
C ALA A 69 4.12 -5.55 -19.35
N TYR A 70 4.72 -4.37 -19.45
CA TYR A 70 6.18 -4.21 -19.49
C TYR A 70 6.88 -4.72 -18.23
N MET A 71 6.37 -4.37 -17.05
CA MET A 71 6.95 -4.78 -15.75
C MET A 71 6.92 -6.30 -15.56
N PHE A 72 5.87 -6.96 -16.02
CA PHE A 72 5.74 -8.41 -15.97
C PHE A 72 6.44 -9.13 -17.13
N GLY A 73 6.93 -8.38 -18.13
CA GLY A 73 7.54 -8.96 -19.34
C GLY A 73 6.56 -9.66 -20.28
N LEU A 74 5.27 -9.27 -20.23
CA LEU A 74 4.19 -9.86 -21.03
C LEU A 74 4.21 -9.28 -22.46
N LYS A 75 4.88 -9.98 -23.35
CA LYS A 75 5.00 -9.64 -24.77
C LYS A 75 4.95 -10.89 -25.63
N ASN A 76 4.73 -10.71 -26.91
CA ASN A 76 4.81 -11.83 -27.87
C ASN A 76 6.16 -12.54 -27.74
N GLY A 77 6.14 -13.86 -27.69
CA GLY A 77 7.30 -14.72 -27.45
C GLY A 77 7.66 -14.95 -25.99
N ALA A 78 7.01 -14.29 -25.01
CA ALA A 78 7.23 -14.59 -23.60
C ALA A 78 6.52 -15.90 -23.22
N ASN A 79 7.14 -16.68 -22.34
CA ASN A 79 6.59 -17.95 -21.88
C ASN A 79 6.00 -17.79 -20.46
N LEU A 80 4.68 -17.91 -20.35
CA LEU A 80 3.94 -17.74 -19.08
C LEU A 80 4.34 -18.72 -17.98
N ALA A 81 4.83 -19.90 -18.34
CA ALA A 81 5.28 -20.88 -17.36
C ALA A 81 6.64 -20.55 -16.74
N LEU A 82 7.45 -19.71 -17.40
CA LEU A 82 8.79 -19.32 -16.93
C LEU A 82 8.80 -17.98 -16.19
N ILE A 83 7.69 -17.24 -16.20
CA ILE A 83 7.58 -15.95 -15.48
C ILE A 83 7.31 -16.24 -14.01
N ASP A 84 8.19 -15.74 -13.12
CA ASP A 84 7.92 -15.67 -11.69
C ASP A 84 6.99 -14.48 -11.41
N PHE A 85 5.69 -14.74 -11.39
CA PHE A 85 4.67 -13.73 -11.18
C PHE A 85 4.70 -13.14 -9.77
N ASP A 86 5.11 -13.91 -8.77
CA ASP A 86 5.16 -13.44 -7.37
C ASP A 86 6.33 -12.45 -7.17
N GLU A 87 7.49 -12.75 -7.76
CA GLU A 87 8.61 -11.83 -7.77
C GLU A 87 8.26 -10.55 -8.53
N LYS A 88 7.69 -10.67 -9.74
CA LYS A 88 7.27 -9.54 -10.57
C LYS A 88 6.22 -8.67 -9.89
N ARG A 89 5.26 -9.25 -9.17
CA ARG A 89 4.27 -8.54 -8.37
C ARG A 89 4.96 -7.68 -7.30
N LYS A 90 5.85 -8.28 -6.49
CA LYS A 90 6.59 -7.56 -5.44
C LYS A 90 7.44 -6.43 -6.00
N GLU A 91 8.16 -6.70 -7.09
CA GLU A 91 9.01 -5.71 -7.77
C GLU A 91 8.16 -4.53 -8.30
N THR A 92 7.02 -4.83 -8.94
CA THR A 92 6.13 -3.82 -9.52
C THR A 92 5.51 -2.94 -8.43
N MET A 93 4.99 -3.53 -7.36
CA MET A 93 4.42 -2.78 -6.23
C MET A 93 5.47 -1.90 -5.54
N LYS A 94 6.72 -2.35 -5.44
CA LYS A 94 7.83 -1.54 -4.91
C LYS A 94 8.19 -0.36 -5.81
N LYS A 95 8.18 -0.54 -7.14
CA LYS A 95 8.51 0.51 -8.11
C LYS A 95 7.38 1.51 -8.33
N ILE A 96 6.13 1.06 -8.19
CA ILE A 96 4.93 1.86 -8.44
C ILE A 96 4.08 1.91 -7.16
N PRO A 97 4.39 2.81 -6.20
CA PRO A 97 3.68 2.92 -4.92
C PRO A 97 2.19 3.29 -5.04
N ASN A 98 1.74 3.77 -6.21
CA ASN A 98 0.33 4.03 -6.52
C ASN A 98 -0.52 2.75 -6.54
N ILE A 99 0.11 1.59 -6.63
CA ILE A 99 -0.56 0.29 -6.63
C ILE A 99 -0.73 -0.18 -5.19
N ARG A 100 -1.97 -0.50 -4.82
CA ARG A 100 -2.31 -1.11 -3.54
C ARG A 100 -2.12 -2.61 -3.57
N ASP A 101 -2.66 -3.25 -4.62
CA ASP A 101 -2.55 -4.69 -4.83
C ASP A 101 -2.56 -5.06 -6.32
N ILE A 102 -2.02 -6.25 -6.62
CA ILE A 102 -2.05 -6.86 -7.94
C ILE A 102 -2.54 -8.31 -7.78
N SER A 103 -3.69 -8.59 -8.35
CA SER A 103 -4.24 -9.94 -8.43
C SER A 103 -3.95 -10.56 -9.79
N ILE A 104 -3.47 -11.80 -9.80
CA ILE A 104 -3.03 -12.49 -11.02
C ILE A 104 -3.79 -13.81 -11.14
N ALA A 105 -4.57 -13.95 -12.21
CA ALA A 105 -5.28 -15.17 -12.57
C ALA A 105 -4.66 -15.77 -13.84
N ARG A 106 -4.03 -16.94 -13.71
CA ARG A 106 -3.45 -17.68 -14.83
C ARG A 106 -4.45 -18.73 -15.33
N GLN A 107 -4.74 -18.66 -16.62
CA GLN A 107 -5.54 -19.67 -17.32
C GLN A 107 -4.59 -20.40 -18.28
N LEU A 108 -3.82 -21.33 -17.73
CA LEU A 108 -2.88 -22.11 -18.51
C LEU A 108 -3.57 -22.90 -19.64
N PRO A 109 -2.88 -23.08 -20.78
CA PRO A 109 -1.46 -22.82 -20.96
C PRO A 109 -1.09 -21.37 -21.33
N ASP A 110 -1.98 -20.61 -21.95
CA ASP A 110 -1.60 -19.44 -22.76
C ASP A 110 -2.28 -18.13 -22.37
N LYS A 111 -3.08 -18.08 -21.28
CA LYS A 111 -3.78 -16.86 -20.87
C LYS A 111 -3.43 -16.41 -19.47
N VAL A 112 -3.35 -15.09 -19.30
CA VAL A 112 -3.17 -14.46 -18.02
C VAL A 112 -4.05 -13.22 -17.90
N SER A 113 -4.67 -13.04 -16.71
CA SER A 113 -5.43 -11.85 -16.35
C SER A 113 -4.78 -11.20 -15.13
N ILE A 114 -4.48 -9.91 -15.23
CA ILE A 114 -3.92 -9.10 -14.16
C ILE A 114 -4.90 -7.99 -13.81
N THR A 115 -5.32 -7.95 -12.56
CA THR A 115 -6.16 -6.89 -12.02
C THR A 115 -5.32 -6.05 -11.06
N VAL A 116 -5.25 -4.74 -11.34
CA VAL A 116 -4.51 -3.78 -10.52
C VAL A 116 -5.49 -2.99 -9.67
N GLU A 117 -5.28 -3.00 -8.36
CA GLU A 117 -5.98 -2.15 -7.42
C GLU A 117 -5.11 -0.94 -7.09
N GLU A 118 -5.58 0.25 -7.45
CA GLU A 118 -4.87 1.50 -7.18
C GLU A 118 -5.19 2.05 -5.79
N ARG A 119 -4.22 2.71 -5.17
CA ARG A 119 -4.41 3.43 -3.91
C ARG A 119 -5.30 4.65 -4.12
N VAL A 120 -6.21 4.87 -3.18
CA VAL A 120 -7.09 6.04 -3.17
C VAL A 120 -6.49 7.08 -2.23
N PRO A 121 -6.14 8.27 -2.72
CA PRO A 121 -5.60 9.33 -1.87
C PRO A 121 -6.68 9.88 -0.94
N VAL A 122 -6.34 10.08 0.34
CA VAL A 122 -7.25 10.65 1.36
C VAL A 122 -6.70 11.94 1.97
N VAL A 123 -5.39 12.19 1.85
CA VAL A 123 -4.72 13.38 2.37
C VAL A 123 -3.59 13.81 1.44
N ARG A 124 -3.34 15.12 1.35
CA ARG A 124 -2.14 15.69 0.72
C ARG A 124 -1.05 15.89 1.76
N LEU A 125 0.19 15.83 1.30
CA LEU A 125 1.36 16.12 2.13
C LEU A 125 2.06 17.36 1.61
N GLY A 126 2.21 18.36 2.47
CA GLY A 126 2.84 19.64 2.14
C GLY A 126 3.92 20.04 3.13
N ILE A 127 4.80 20.90 2.69
CA ILE A 127 5.82 21.53 3.55
C ILE A 127 5.27 22.87 4.02
N LYS A 128 5.46 23.17 5.31
CA LYS A 128 5.02 24.45 5.87
C LYS A 128 5.72 25.63 5.15
N GLY A 129 4.91 26.59 4.67
CA GLY A 129 5.41 27.75 3.94
C GLY A 129 5.62 27.54 2.45
N GLU A 130 5.56 26.33 1.92
CA GLU A 130 5.56 26.08 0.49
C GLU A 130 4.18 26.31 -0.12
N LYS A 131 4.13 27.09 -1.21
CA LYS A 131 2.91 27.35 -1.98
C LYS A 131 2.63 26.26 -3.02
N LYS A 132 3.68 25.56 -3.46
CA LYS A 132 3.59 24.58 -4.54
C LYS A 132 3.18 23.23 -3.96
N ASP A 133 2.09 22.69 -4.48
CA ASP A 133 1.69 21.32 -4.21
C ASP A 133 2.74 20.36 -4.79
N SER A 134 3.31 19.53 -3.94
CA SER A 134 4.31 18.53 -4.35
C SER A 134 3.68 17.33 -5.07
N GLY A 135 2.34 17.25 -5.12
CA GLY A 135 1.60 16.08 -5.61
C GLY A 135 1.74 14.85 -4.71
N ARG A 136 2.39 14.97 -3.55
CA ARG A 136 2.48 13.88 -2.57
C ARG A 136 1.17 13.74 -1.83
N VAL A 137 0.68 12.52 -1.79
CA VAL A 137 -0.57 12.14 -1.11
C VAL A 137 -0.34 10.87 -0.30
N ALA A 138 -1.22 10.59 0.65
CA ALA A 138 -1.25 9.30 1.33
C ALA A 138 -2.67 8.73 1.30
N ASP A 139 -2.75 7.40 1.37
CA ASP A 139 -4.01 6.66 1.53
C ASP A 139 -4.35 6.43 3.02
N THR A 140 -5.43 5.71 3.29
CA THR A 140 -5.89 5.36 4.64
C THR A 140 -4.89 4.46 5.41
N GLU A 141 -4.01 3.75 4.70
CA GLU A 141 -2.93 2.94 5.30
C GLU A 141 -1.70 3.82 5.62
N GLY A 142 -1.73 5.09 5.23
CA GLY A 142 -0.62 6.02 5.38
C GLY A 142 0.49 5.85 4.35
N VAL A 143 0.28 5.05 3.29
CA VAL A 143 1.31 4.88 2.25
C VAL A 143 1.37 6.11 1.37
N VAL A 144 2.59 6.66 1.21
CA VAL A 144 2.84 7.87 0.43
C VAL A 144 3.08 7.55 -1.04
N PHE A 145 2.39 8.26 -1.93
CA PHE A 145 2.55 8.13 -3.38
C PHE A 145 2.33 9.49 -4.07
N ILE A 146 2.49 9.53 -5.39
CA ILE A 146 2.29 10.75 -6.18
C ILE A 146 0.94 10.67 -6.91
N SER A 147 0.10 11.68 -6.71
CA SER A 147 -1.14 11.88 -7.44
C SER A 147 -1.43 13.36 -7.57
N SER A 148 -1.82 13.80 -8.76
CA SER A 148 -2.24 15.18 -9.02
C SER A 148 -3.72 15.30 -9.40
N ASN A 149 -4.36 14.18 -9.74
CA ASN A 149 -5.74 14.18 -10.23
C ASN A 149 -6.73 14.13 -9.06
N GLY A 150 -7.60 15.14 -8.97
CA GLY A 150 -8.69 15.18 -8.00
C GLY A 150 -8.29 15.34 -6.54
N THR A 151 -7.03 15.71 -6.27
CA THR A 151 -6.50 15.79 -4.90
C THR A 151 -6.69 17.18 -4.25
N GLN A 152 -7.06 18.18 -4.99
CA GLN A 152 -7.13 19.58 -4.55
C GLN A 152 -8.08 19.80 -3.36
N MET A 153 -9.15 19.01 -3.29
CA MET A 153 -10.16 19.10 -2.21
C MET A 153 -9.81 18.25 -0.99
N LEU A 154 -8.74 17.47 -1.06
CA LEU A 154 -8.30 16.67 0.08
C LEU A 154 -7.66 17.55 1.15
N PRO A 155 -7.84 17.20 2.45
CA PRO A 155 -7.14 17.87 3.53
C PRO A 155 -5.61 17.71 3.37
N ILE A 156 -4.86 18.61 4.02
CA ILE A 156 -3.41 18.62 3.90
C ILE A 156 -2.74 18.47 5.28
N ILE A 157 -1.73 17.61 5.36
CA ILE A 157 -0.80 17.56 6.50
C ILE A 157 0.42 18.40 6.15
N ARG A 158 0.74 19.38 7.01
CA ARG A 158 1.89 20.26 6.81
C ARG A 158 2.99 19.98 7.81
N GLU A 159 4.16 19.62 7.26
CA GLU A 159 5.42 19.56 7.97
C GLU A 159 6.61 19.76 7.05
N ALA A 160 7.69 20.35 7.60
CA ALA A 160 8.86 20.64 6.80
C ALA A 160 9.69 19.41 6.41
N ALA A 161 9.76 18.38 7.24
CA ALA A 161 10.65 17.24 7.05
C ALA A 161 10.20 16.02 7.86
N ALA A 162 8.94 15.60 7.72
CA ALA A 162 8.47 14.42 8.46
C ALA A 162 9.15 13.14 7.94
N PRO A 163 9.73 12.32 8.82
CA PRO A 163 10.15 10.98 8.47
C PRO A 163 8.99 10.21 7.84
N GLY A 164 9.24 9.51 6.71
CA GLY A 164 8.22 8.72 6.04
C GLY A 164 7.34 9.50 5.05
N THR A 165 7.70 10.73 4.70
CA THR A 165 7.01 11.47 3.62
C THR A 165 7.56 11.17 2.23
N ASP A 166 8.54 10.29 2.11
CA ASP A 166 9.08 9.86 0.84
C ASP A 166 8.15 8.86 0.14
N LYS A 167 8.15 8.91 -1.18
CA LYS A 167 7.34 8.04 -2.04
C LYS A 167 7.59 6.55 -1.72
N GLY A 168 6.51 5.81 -1.48
CA GLY A 168 6.54 4.39 -1.16
C GLY A 168 6.77 4.07 0.33
N HIS A 169 6.98 5.07 1.17
CA HIS A 169 7.05 4.89 2.62
C HIS A 169 5.67 5.03 3.27
N THR A 170 5.51 4.43 4.43
CA THR A 170 4.32 4.59 5.25
C THR A 170 4.54 5.73 6.25
N LEU A 171 3.56 6.59 6.42
CA LEU A 171 3.56 7.64 7.43
C LEU A 171 3.76 7.03 8.82
N SER A 172 4.50 7.71 9.67
CA SER A 172 4.77 7.29 11.05
C SER A 172 4.70 8.46 12.01
N GLY A 173 4.63 8.16 13.30
CA GLY A 173 4.62 9.15 14.38
C GLY A 173 3.54 10.22 14.14
N ARG A 174 3.94 11.48 14.18
CA ARG A 174 3.04 12.64 14.11
C ARG A 174 2.27 12.74 12.79
N ALA A 175 2.87 12.36 11.67
CA ALA A 175 2.21 12.39 10.37
C ALA A 175 1.08 11.35 10.30
N LEU A 176 1.29 10.16 10.86
CA LEU A 176 0.25 9.13 10.96
C LEU A 176 -0.87 9.57 11.91
N ALA A 177 -0.54 10.20 13.04
CA ALA A 177 -1.54 10.72 13.96
C ALA A 177 -2.38 11.85 13.33
N ALA A 178 -1.76 12.73 12.55
CA ALA A 178 -2.47 13.77 11.82
C ALA A 178 -3.40 13.17 10.75
N LEU A 179 -2.97 12.11 10.05
CA LEU A 179 -3.84 11.37 9.12
C LEU A 179 -5.08 10.84 9.84
N ARG A 180 -4.89 10.11 10.94
CA ARG A 180 -6.00 9.56 11.74
C ARG A 180 -6.95 10.64 12.28
N LEU A 181 -6.37 11.77 12.73
CA LEU A 181 -7.16 12.92 13.18
C LEU A 181 -8.05 13.46 12.07
N LEU A 182 -7.50 13.67 10.87
CA LEU A 182 -8.25 14.17 9.73
C LEU A 182 -9.32 13.17 9.27
N GLU A 183 -9.02 11.87 9.27
CA GLU A 183 -10.00 10.82 8.98
C GLU A 183 -11.11 10.77 10.02
N THR A 184 -10.76 10.81 11.32
CA THR A 184 -11.75 10.86 12.40
C THR A 184 -12.64 12.08 12.31
N CYS A 185 -12.08 13.26 11.96
CA CYS A 185 -12.89 14.48 11.69
C CYS A 185 -13.83 14.27 10.52
N ARG A 186 -13.36 13.70 9.43
CA ARG A 186 -14.19 13.47 8.23
C ARG A 186 -15.34 12.50 8.52
N ASP A 187 -15.08 11.44 9.25
CA ASP A 187 -16.02 10.34 9.43
C ASP A 187 -17.01 10.62 10.58
N ASN A 188 -16.54 11.13 11.71
CA ASN A 188 -17.31 11.27 12.95
C ASN A 188 -17.64 12.72 13.34
N PHE A 189 -16.82 13.70 12.93
CA PHE A 189 -16.92 15.10 13.37
C PHE A 189 -16.98 16.08 12.20
N ARG A 190 -17.87 15.80 11.25
CA ARG A 190 -18.01 16.58 9.98
C ARG A 190 -18.27 18.07 10.19
N ALA A 191 -18.88 18.45 11.32
CA ALA A 191 -19.12 19.85 11.65
C ALA A 191 -17.82 20.67 11.77
N LEU A 192 -16.69 20.05 12.08
CA LEU A 192 -15.40 20.71 12.16
C LEU A 192 -14.80 21.02 10.78
N ALA A 193 -15.17 20.24 9.75
CA ALA A 193 -14.68 20.39 8.37
C ALA A 193 -13.15 20.61 8.32
N ALA A 194 -12.37 19.76 9.03
CA ALA A 194 -10.92 19.89 9.12
C ALA A 194 -10.26 19.79 7.73
N ILE A 195 -9.55 20.84 7.31
CA ILE A 195 -8.92 20.94 5.97
C ILE A 195 -7.41 20.91 6.00
N GLU A 196 -6.80 21.21 7.16
CA GLU A 196 -5.35 21.21 7.31
C GLU A 196 -4.96 20.74 8.71
N ALA A 197 -3.89 19.99 8.83
CA ALA A 197 -3.24 19.61 10.07
C ALA A 197 -1.75 19.99 10.01
N ASP A 198 -1.32 20.97 10.81
CA ASP A 198 0.09 21.37 10.94
C ASP A 198 0.71 20.67 12.14
N ILE A 199 1.71 19.82 11.88
CA ILE A 199 2.42 19.00 12.85
C ILE A 199 3.81 19.55 13.20
N SER A 200 4.11 20.80 12.86
CA SER A 200 5.41 21.42 13.11
C SER A 200 5.73 21.66 14.60
N LYS A 201 4.70 21.64 15.46
CA LYS A 201 4.87 21.88 16.90
C LYS A 201 5.04 20.58 17.68
N PRO A 202 5.92 20.49 18.68
CA PRO A 202 6.15 19.25 19.43
C PRO A 202 5.00 18.85 20.34
N ASP A 203 4.22 19.80 20.86
CA ASP A 203 3.29 19.56 21.95
C ASP A 203 1.82 19.44 21.52
N TYR A 204 1.50 19.84 20.29
CA TYR A 204 0.14 19.80 19.77
C TYR A 204 0.10 19.78 18.25
N ILE A 205 -1.02 19.33 17.71
CA ILE A 205 -1.35 19.48 16.30
C ILE A 205 -2.22 20.74 16.16
N THR A 206 -1.91 21.58 15.18
CA THR A 206 -2.76 22.70 14.81
C THR A 206 -3.66 22.27 13.65
N VAL A 207 -4.98 22.35 13.85
CA VAL A 207 -5.98 21.96 12.83
C VAL A 207 -6.68 23.21 12.33
N VAL A 208 -6.75 23.40 11.01
CA VAL A 208 -7.55 24.46 10.38
C VAL A 208 -8.92 23.89 10.06
N LEU A 209 -9.97 24.57 10.56
CA LEU A 209 -11.37 24.23 10.35
C LEU A 209 -11.89 24.97 9.12
N GLY A 210 -12.48 24.24 8.16
CA GLY A 210 -12.76 24.75 6.83
C GLY A 210 -13.90 25.75 6.73
N ASN A 211 -14.84 25.76 7.70
CA ASN A 211 -16.03 26.60 7.60
C ASN A 211 -15.72 28.10 7.74
N ASP A 212 -14.74 28.46 8.55
CA ASP A 212 -14.40 29.85 8.87
C ASP A 212 -12.89 30.06 9.06
N TYR A 213 -12.06 29.08 8.68
CA TYR A 213 -10.62 29.09 8.87
C TYR A 213 -10.18 29.26 10.31
N SER A 214 -11.02 28.85 11.26
CA SER A 214 -10.66 28.79 12.67
C SER A 214 -9.56 27.79 12.91
N ILE A 215 -8.74 28.05 13.92
CA ILE A 215 -7.60 27.19 14.28
C ILE A 215 -7.95 26.45 15.58
N ALA A 216 -7.82 25.12 15.58
CA ALA A 216 -7.91 24.30 16.77
C ALA A 216 -6.55 23.71 17.13
N LYS A 217 -6.24 23.65 18.41
CA LYS A 217 -5.05 22.96 18.96
C LYS A 217 -5.50 21.69 19.63
N ILE A 218 -4.97 20.56 19.17
CA ILE A 218 -5.25 19.22 19.69
C ILE A 218 -4.00 18.72 20.39
N ALA A 219 -4.12 18.19 21.61
CA ALA A 219 -2.98 17.66 22.36
C ALA A 219 -2.33 16.48 21.66
N TRP A 220 -1.02 16.40 21.79
CA TRP A 220 -0.23 15.34 21.16
C TRP A 220 -0.16 14.06 21.99
N ASP A 221 -0.48 14.09 23.28
CA ASP A 221 -0.24 12.98 24.21
C ASP A 221 -0.71 11.63 23.68
N GLY A 222 0.25 10.74 23.45
CA GLY A 222 0.03 9.36 23.01
C GLY A 222 -0.49 9.20 21.58
N MET A 223 -0.56 10.24 20.76
CA MET A 223 -1.14 10.16 19.40
C MET A 223 -0.28 9.38 18.41
N ASP A 224 0.99 9.16 18.67
CA ASP A 224 1.89 8.28 17.93
C ASP A 224 1.72 6.79 18.32
N ASP A 225 1.01 6.51 19.40
CA ASP A 225 0.62 5.17 19.80
C ASP A 225 -0.73 4.79 19.15
N PRO A 226 -0.82 3.71 18.37
CA PRO A 226 -2.06 3.25 17.74
C PRO A 226 -3.07 2.59 18.70
N SER A 227 -2.91 2.73 20.03
CA SER A 227 -3.79 2.08 20.99
C SER A 227 -5.22 2.63 20.97
N ASP A 228 -6.17 1.79 21.40
CA ASP A 228 -7.58 2.18 21.57
C ASP A 228 -7.74 3.33 22.59
N ALA A 229 -6.85 3.42 23.57
CA ALA A 229 -6.87 4.48 24.57
C ALA A 229 -6.55 5.84 23.93
N THR A 230 -5.56 5.88 23.05
CA THR A 230 -5.18 7.09 22.30
C THR A 230 -6.32 7.52 21.36
N GLN A 231 -6.92 6.58 20.64
CA GLN A 231 -8.06 6.87 19.77
C GLN A 231 -9.24 7.46 20.57
N LYS A 232 -9.59 6.87 21.72
CA LYS A 232 -10.64 7.39 22.61
C LYS A 232 -10.34 8.78 23.16
N ASN A 233 -9.08 9.07 23.45
CA ASN A 233 -8.67 10.41 23.90
C ASN A 233 -8.80 11.44 22.79
N LEU A 234 -8.41 11.10 21.58
CA LEU A 234 -8.61 11.93 20.40
C LEU A 234 -10.10 12.22 20.18
N GLU A 235 -10.93 11.20 20.18
CA GLU A 235 -12.40 11.34 20.01
C GLU A 235 -13.03 12.23 21.09
N LYS A 236 -12.60 12.10 22.35
CA LYS A 236 -13.05 13.00 23.43
C LYS A 236 -12.67 14.45 23.18
N GLN A 237 -11.42 14.72 22.75
CA GLN A 237 -10.97 16.07 22.44
C GLN A 237 -11.79 16.67 21.28
N LEU A 238 -12.04 15.87 20.22
CA LEU A 238 -12.83 16.28 19.07
C LEU A 238 -14.32 16.49 19.42
N ASP A 239 -14.90 15.65 20.27
CA ASP A 239 -16.29 15.83 20.77
C ASP A 239 -16.44 17.15 21.55
N HIS A 240 -15.52 17.44 22.47
CA HIS A 240 -15.52 18.69 23.21
C HIS A 240 -15.32 19.90 22.32
N LEU A 241 -14.37 19.81 21.37
CA LEU A 241 -14.15 20.86 20.37
C LEU A 241 -15.41 21.09 19.54
N THR A 242 -16.05 20.02 19.07
CA THR A 242 -17.25 20.11 18.23
C THR A 242 -18.40 20.78 18.99
N LYS A 243 -18.65 20.39 20.26
CA LYS A 243 -19.67 21.01 21.09
C LYS A 243 -19.39 22.49 21.30
N ALA A 244 -18.16 22.85 21.64
CA ALA A 244 -17.78 24.25 21.83
C ALA A 244 -17.87 25.06 20.53
N TYR A 245 -17.44 24.48 19.42
CA TYR A 245 -17.45 25.13 18.11
C TYR A 245 -18.87 25.36 17.58
N THR A 246 -19.75 24.38 17.73
CA THR A 246 -21.14 24.48 17.25
C THR A 246 -22.06 25.30 18.17
N SER A 247 -21.77 25.38 19.47
CA SER A 247 -22.53 26.18 20.43
C SER A 247 -22.00 27.59 20.62
N ARG A 248 -21.01 28.02 19.84
CA ARG A 248 -20.44 29.37 19.95
C ARG A 248 -21.48 30.42 19.72
N ILE A 249 -21.51 31.45 20.57
CA ILE A 249 -22.36 32.62 20.45
C ILE A 249 -21.65 33.74 19.67
N ASP A 250 -20.32 33.76 19.73
CA ASP A 250 -19.49 34.81 19.12
C ASP A 250 -18.71 34.26 17.94
N ASP A 251 -19.12 34.63 16.73
CA ASP A 251 -18.46 34.22 15.47
C ASP A 251 -17.07 34.83 15.27
N SER A 252 -16.63 35.75 16.14
CA SER A 252 -15.27 36.30 16.11
C SER A 252 -14.20 35.38 16.70
N ILE A 253 -14.59 34.28 17.35
CA ILE A 253 -13.68 33.31 17.92
C ILE A 253 -13.00 32.55 16.77
N ARG A 254 -11.67 32.63 16.70
CA ARG A 254 -10.85 31.99 15.64
C ARG A 254 -9.85 30.98 16.18
N VAL A 255 -9.61 30.92 17.47
CA VAL A 255 -8.65 30.00 18.06
C VAL A 255 -9.30 29.19 19.17
N TRP A 256 -9.20 27.86 19.05
CA TRP A 256 -9.75 26.89 19.99
C TRP A 256 -8.63 26.08 20.60
N ASN A 257 -8.58 26.03 21.92
CA ASN A 257 -7.59 25.22 22.62
C ASN A 257 -8.25 23.96 23.23
N ALA A 258 -8.19 22.83 22.51
CA ALA A 258 -8.71 21.54 22.96
C ALA A 258 -7.65 20.70 23.70
N THR A 259 -6.46 21.23 23.99
CA THR A 259 -5.43 20.54 24.78
C THR A 259 -5.75 20.55 26.29
N LEU A 260 -6.72 21.37 26.70
CA LEU A 260 -7.16 21.49 28.09
C LEU A 260 -8.36 20.60 28.36
N PRO A 261 -8.60 20.20 29.64
CA PRO A 261 -9.83 19.53 30.03
C PRO A 261 -11.10 20.32 29.60
N PRO A 262 -12.25 19.64 29.42
CA PRO A 262 -13.48 20.27 28.90
C PRO A 262 -13.96 21.51 29.67
N SER A 263 -13.76 21.55 31.00
CA SER A 263 -14.09 22.67 31.84
C SER A 263 -13.22 23.92 31.60
N GLU A 264 -12.11 23.76 30.88
CA GLU A 264 -11.11 24.79 30.64
C GLU A 264 -10.86 25.08 29.19
N THR A 265 -11.65 24.49 28.25
CA THR A 265 -11.52 24.80 26.82
C THR A 265 -11.79 26.29 26.63
N ARG A 266 -10.71 27.07 26.53
CA ARG A 266 -10.78 28.53 26.38
C ARG A 266 -10.82 28.89 24.91
N SER A 267 -11.88 29.55 24.53
CA SER A 267 -11.94 30.32 23.29
C SER A 267 -11.23 31.67 23.51
N ARG A 268 -10.28 32.02 22.68
CA ARG A 268 -9.72 33.39 22.63
C ARG A 268 -10.28 34.12 21.40
N LYS A 269 -10.80 35.33 21.61
CA LYS A 269 -10.93 36.33 20.57
C LYS A 269 -9.54 36.51 19.96
N SER A 270 -9.46 36.53 18.65
CA SER A 270 -8.20 36.61 17.91
C SER A 270 -7.29 37.66 18.52
N GLU A 271 -6.29 37.23 19.28
CA GLU A 271 -5.05 37.96 19.31
C GLU A 271 -4.49 37.82 17.89
N VAL A 272 -4.55 38.93 17.17
CA VAL A 272 -3.92 39.06 15.88
C VAL A 272 -2.48 38.60 16.05
N TYR A 273 -2.17 37.39 15.60
CA TYR A 273 -0.79 37.05 15.33
C TYR A 273 -0.37 38.04 14.25
N GLY A 274 0.44 39.04 14.63
CA GLY A 274 0.98 40.06 13.74
C GLY A 274 1.91 39.46 12.70
N GLY A 275 1.35 38.77 11.77
CA GLY A 275 1.91 38.22 10.57
C GLY A 275 0.87 38.40 9.50
N THR A 276 1.02 39.45 8.71
CA THR A 276 0.26 39.81 7.52
C THR A 276 -0.43 38.61 6.90
N GLN A 277 -1.76 38.56 7.04
CA GLN A 277 -2.66 37.76 6.20
C GLN A 277 -2.59 38.23 4.73
N LYS A 278 -1.43 38.05 4.10
CA LYS A 278 -1.27 38.16 2.66
C LYS A 278 -0.70 36.84 2.19
N GLY A 279 -1.62 35.94 1.81
CA GLY A 279 -1.19 34.75 1.09
C GLY A 279 -1.96 33.46 1.31
N PHE A 280 -3.24 33.51 1.62
CA PHE A 280 -4.14 32.36 1.43
C PHE A 280 -5.11 32.71 0.32
N LEU A 281 -4.67 32.59 -0.89
CA LEU A 281 -5.46 32.40 -2.11
C LEU A 281 -4.68 31.40 -2.99
#